data_a699c314beb8a9abe076691514c82336
#
_entry.id   a699c314beb8a9abe076691514c82336
#
_cell.length_a   1.000
_cell.length_b   1.000
_cell.length_c   1.000
_cell.angle_alpha   90.00
_cell.angle_beta   90.00
_cell.angle_gamma   90.00
#
_symmetry.space_group_name_H-M   'P 1'
#
loop_
_entity.id
_entity.type
_entity.pdbx_description
1 polymer ?
#
loop_
_entity_poly.entity_id
_entity_poly.type
_entity_poly.pdbx_seq_one_letter_code
_entity_poly.pdbx_strand_id
1 'polypeptide(L)' 'MQKVSFDLTSELVELNQLLKLVGLCDSGGAGKVMVDSGVVKVDGKKELRKTAKIRAGQVVSVGDIRITVVAPV' A
#
# COMPACT_ATOMS: atom_id res chain seq x y z
N MET A 1 2.05 -9.43 14.20
CA MET A 1 2.01 -8.83 12.85
C MET A 1 0.72 -9.19 12.16
N GLN A 2 0.01 -8.19 11.68
CA GLN A 2 -1.24 -8.39 10.96
C GLN A 2 -0.96 -8.52 9.46
N LYS A 3 -1.49 -9.56 8.85
CA LYS A 3 -1.31 -9.80 7.40
C LYS A 3 -2.64 -9.51 6.70
N VAL A 4 -2.57 -8.72 5.65
CA VAL A 4 -3.72 -8.36 4.82
C VAL A 4 -3.40 -8.71 3.38
N SER A 5 -4.38 -9.25 2.67
CA SER A 5 -4.26 -9.53 1.25
C SER A 5 -5.12 -8.53 0.48
N PHE A 6 -4.58 -7.97 -0.59
CA PHE A 6 -5.30 -7.05 -1.45
C PHE A 6 -5.33 -7.57 -2.88
N ASP A 7 -6.53 -7.83 -3.40
CA ASP A 7 -6.72 -8.32 -4.76
C ASP A 7 -6.83 -7.14 -5.72
N LEU A 8 -5.89 -7.05 -6.65
CA LEU A 8 -5.93 -6.00 -7.67
C LEU A 8 -7.16 -6.17 -8.56
N THR A 9 -7.74 -5.05 -8.97
CA THR A 9 -8.82 -5.05 -9.96
C THR A 9 -8.31 -4.62 -11.34
N SER A 10 -7.03 -4.25 -11.40
CA SER A 10 -6.36 -3.84 -12.64
C SER A 10 -4.88 -4.19 -12.52
N GLU A 11 -4.05 -3.72 -13.45
CA GLU A 11 -2.61 -4.04 -13.44
C GLU A 11 -1.87 -3.53 -12.23
N LEU A 12 -2.33 -2.42 -11.65
CA LEU A 12 -1.64 -1.78 -10.55
C LEU A 12 -2.61 -0.97 -9.71
N VAL A 13 -2.12 -0.53 -8.55
CA VAL A 13 -2.83 0.42 -7.70
C VAL A 13 -1.81 1.44 -7.21
N GLU A 14 -2.21 2.70 -7.09
CA GLU A 14 -1.34 3.71 -6.49
C GLU A 14 -1.23 3.49 -4.99
N LEU A 15 -0.05 3.72 -4.43
CA LEU A 15 0.23 3.43 -3.02
C LEU A 15 -0.75 4.12 -2.07
N ASN A 16 -1.00 5.42 -2.28
CA ASN A 16 -1.93 6.16 -1.43
C ASN A 16 -3.36 5.59 -1.50
N GLN A 17 -3.76 5.11 -2.68
CA GLN A 17 -5.08 4.50 -2.84
C GLN A 17 -5.14 3.13 -2.17
N LEU A 18 -4.07 2.36 -2.26
CA LEU A 18 -3.99 1.06 -1.59
C LEU A 18 -4.22 1.22 -0.09
N LEU A 19 -3.56 2.18 0.53
CA LEU A 19 -3.69 2.44 1.96
C LEU A 19 -5.13 2.78 2.36
N LYS A 20 -5.83 3.53 1.50
CA LYS A 20 -7.24 3.82 1.70
C LYS A 20 -8.10 2.57 1.55
N LEU A 21 -7.86 1.79 0.49
CA LEU A 21 -8.69 0.63 0.17
C LEU A 21 -8.60 -0.48 1.21
N VAL A 22 -7.46 -0.62 1.88
CA VAL A 22 -7.31 -1.60 2.96
C VAL A 22 -7.75 -1.06 4.33
N GLY A 23 -8.22 0.17 4.39
CA GLY A 23 -8.78 0.75 5.60
C GLY A 23 -7.80 1.41 6.55
N LEU A 24 -6.54 1.60 6.15
CA LEU A 24 -5.54 2.28 6.98
C LEU A 24 -5.72 3.79 6.98
N CYS A 25 -6.36 4.31 5.95
CA CYS A 25 -6.61 5.75 5.79
C CYS A 25 -8.04 5.97 5.34
N ASP A 26 -8.59 7.13 5.68
CA ASP A 26 -9.97 7.49 5.31
C ASP A 26 -10.07 8.00 3.88
N SER A 27 -8.97 8.44 3.28
CA SER A 27 -8.97 9.03 1.95
C SER A 27 -7.62 8.87 1.28
N GLY A 28 -7.58 9.10 -0.04
CA GLY A 28 -6.32 9.11 -0.78
C GLY A 28 -5.38 10.21 -0.30
N GLY A 29 -5.91 11.36 0.12
CA GLY A 29 -5.11 12.43 0.69
C GLY A 29 -4.46 12.03 2.01
N ALA A 30 -5.18 11.33 2.87
CA ALA A 30 -4.62 10.81 4.11
C ALA A 30 -3.53 9.78 3.82
N GLY A 31 -3.72 8.96 2.78
CA GLY A 31 -2.70 8.02 2.33
C GLY A 31 -1.41 8.71 1.90
N LYS A 32 -1.52 9.83 1.20
CA LYS A 32 -0.34 10.63 0.79
C LYS A 32 0.43 11.13 2.00
N VAL A 33 -0.27 11.61 3.01
CA VAL A 33 0.36 12.08 4.26
C VAL A 33 1.10 10.93 4.94
N MET A 34 0.49 9.75 4.98
CA MET A 34 1.11 8.58 5.59
C MET A 34 2.40 8.20 4.87
N VAL A 35 2.40 8.17 3.54
CA VAL A 35 3.60 7.86 2.76
C VAL A 35 4.68 8.92 3.02
N ASP A 36 4.29 10.19 3.03
CA ASP A 36 5.22 11.29 3.23
C ASP A 36 5.88 11.25 4.62
N SER A 37 5.21 10.68 5.61
CA SER A 37 5.74 10.57 6.97
C SER A 37 6.85 9.53 7.10
N GLY A 38 7.06 8.69 6.10
CA GLY A 38 8.14 7.71 6.07
C GLY A 38 7.84 6.40 6.79
N VAL A 39 6.58 6.14 7.13
CA VAL A 39 6.20 4.89 7.84
C VAL A 39 5.86 3.76 6.90
N VAL A 40 5.78 4.02 5.59
CA VAL A 40 5.38 3.02 4.60
C VAL A 40 6.59 2.42 3.92
N LYS A 41 6.64 1.10 3.83
CA LYS A 41 7.69 0.36 3.13
C LYS A 41 7.08 -0.47 2.02
N VAL A 42 7.79 -0.57 0.91
CA VAL A 42 7.42 -1.44 -0.20
C VAL A 42 8.56 -2.41 -0.42
N ASP A 43 8.27 -3.71 -0.34
CA ASP A 43 9.26 -4.78 -0.44
C ASP A 43 10.44 -4.57 0.53
N GLY A 44 10.11 -4.10 1.74
CA GLY A 44 11.09 -3.91 2.80
C GLY A 44 11.86 -2.59 2.76
N LYS A 45 11.61 -1.75 1.76
CA LYS A 45 12.31 -0.47 1.62
C LYS A 45 11.34 0.69 1.81
N LYS A 46 11.79 1.73 2.53
CA LYS A 46 10.99 2.94 2.71
C LYS A 46 10.62 3.54 1.37
N GLU A 47 9.34 3.81 1.19
CA GLU A 47 8.81 4.43 -0.03
C GLU A 47 8.25 5.80 0.30
N LEU A 48 8.79 6.84 -0.35
CA LEU A 48 8.34 8.22 -0.14
C LEU A 48 7.52 8.77 -1.30
N ARG A 49 7.42 8.02 -2.39
CA ARG A 49 6.59 8.43 -3.53
C ARG A 49 5.13 8.14 -3.20
N LYS A 50 4.36 9.19 -3.03
CA LYS A 50 2.98 9.10 -2.55
C LYS A 50 2.06 8.30 -3.47
N THR A 51 2.30 8.38 -4.78
CA THR A 51 1.52 7.69 -5.79
C THR A 51 2.32 6.59 -6.49
N ALA A 52 3.28 6.00 -5.79
CA ALA A 52 4.06 4.89 -6.33
C ALA A 52 3.13 3.79 -6.86
N LYS A 53 3.46 3.23 -8.01
CA LYS A 53 2.63 2.20 -8.64
C LYS A 53 2.96 0.84 -8.05
N ILE A 54 1.97 0.24 -7.42
CA ILE A 54 2.12 -1.05 -6.75
C ILE A 54 1.48 -2.13 -7.61
N ARG A 55 2.24 -3.19 -7.85
CA ARG A 55 1.82 -4.30 -8.73
C ARG A 55 1.73 -5.60 -7.93
N ALA A 56 1.16 -6.61 -8.56
CA ALA A 56 1.06 -7.94 -7.97
C ALA A 56 2.45 -8.46 -7.58
N GLY A 57 2.51 -9.15 -6.45
CA GLY A 57 3.75 -9.72 -5.94
C GLY A 57 4.50 -8.79 -4.99
N GLN A 58 4.13 -7.51 -4.92
CA GLN A 58 4.76 -6.58 -4.01
C GLN A 58 4.08 -6.65 -2.63
N VAL A 59 4.85 -6.31 -1.60
CA VAL A 59 4.37 -6.30 -0.22
C VAL A 59 4.55 -4.90 0.33
N VAL A 60 3.46 -4.32 0.82
CA VAL A 60 3.47 -3.00 1.44
C VAL A 60 3.32 -3.17 2.94
N SER A 61 4.22 -2.56 3.70
CA SER A 61 4.23 -2.68 5.16
C SER A 61 4.05 -1.31 5.80
N VAL A 62 3.22 -1.26 6.84
CA VAL A 62 3.04 -0.06 7.67
C VAL A 62 3.00 -0.53 9.12
N GLY A 63 4.06 -0.24 9.89
CA GLY A 63 4.15 -0.72 11.26
C GLY A 63 4.05 -2.25 11.31
N ASP A 64 3.07 -2.77 12.02
CA ASP A 64 2.85 -4.21 12.18
C ASP A 64 1.95 -4.80 11.09
N ILE A 65 1.51 -3.98 10.13
CA ILE A 65 0.61 -4.43 9.08
C ILE A 65 1.41 -4.73 7.83
N ARG A 66 1.14 -5.89 7.22
CA ARG A 66 1.77 -6.29 5.96
C ARG A 66 0.66 -6.59 4.95
N ILE A 67 0.70 -5.87 3.83
CA ILE A 67 -0.28 -6.01 2.76
C ILE A 67 0.37 -6.73 1.59
N THR A 68 -0.11 -7.93 1.29
CA THR A 68 0.34 -8.69 0.12
C THR A 68 -0.57 -8.35 -1.05
N VAL A 69 0.01 -7.85 -2.14
CA VAL A 69 -0.75 -7.46 -3.33
C VAL A 69 -0.82 -8.65 -4.28
N VAL A 70 -2.03 -9.03 -4.63
CA VAL A 70 -2.30 -10.25 -5.41
C VAL A 70 -2.85 -9.87 -6.78
N ALA A 71 -2.45 -10.61 -7.80
CA ALA A 71 -2.90 -10.38 -9.17
C ALA A 71 -4.42 -10.57 -9.29
N PRO A 72 -5.07 -9.88 -10.26
CA PRO A 72 -6.50 -10.09 -10.51
C PRO A 72 -6.75 -11.54 -10.92
N VAL A 73 -7.90 -12.03 -10.50
CA VAL A 73 -8.31 -13.39 -10.85
C VAL A 73 -8.92 -13.41 -12.24
#